data_8cba25eba8c4ced03e91301acadbb09a
#
_entry.id   8cba25eba8c4ced03e91301acadbb09a
#
_cell.length_a   1.000
_cell.length_b   1.000
_cell.length_c   1.000
_cell.angle_alpha   90.00
_cell.angle_beta   90.00
_cell.angle_gamma   90.00
#
_symmetry.space_group_name_H-M   'P 1'
#
loop_
_entity.id
_entity.type
_entity.pdbx_description
1 polymer ?
#
loop_
_entity_poly.entity_id
_entity_poly.type
_entity_poly.pdbx_seq_one_letter_code
_entity_poly.pdbx_strand_id
1 'polypeptide(L)'
;MTPQHRYDTISPVTSFGASMPVWVDEEVAALGHGPVGDGQEARTVLMRLLNRLADRNMREGGGGPFAALVRDPASGEIVTAGVNRVLASGLSSMHAEVTTLSLAQARRGTWDLGAAGAAPLELWVNARPCVMCYGATMWSGVKRLVIAVDGPEVEQLTGFDEGPMPEDWIGRFAERGIEVETGVLREEAVQVLADYRDLVAGGGAVAGELDD
;
A
#
# COMPACT_ATOMS: atom_id res chain seq x y z
N MET A 1 -38.84 -8.57 30.12
CA MET A 1 -37.77 -9.50 29.72
C MET A 1 -36.79 -8.69 28.92
N THR A 2 -35.67 -8.29 29.52
CA THR A 2 -34.54 -7.61 28.88
C THR A 2 -33.82 -8.63 28.00
N PRO A 3 -33.45 -8.32 26.77
CA PRO A 3 -32.66 -9.24 25.96
C PRO A 3 -31.27 -9.36 26.58
N GLN A 4 -30.99 -10.52 27.13
CA GLN A 4 -29.69 -10.90 27.66
C GLN A 4 -28.71 -11.06 26.50
N HIS A 5 -27.63 -10.35 26.57
CA HIS A 5 -26.69 -10.11 25.49
C HIS A 5 -26.06 -11.38 24.94
N ARG A 6 -26.03 -11.50 23.61
CA ARG A 6 -25.28 -12.52 22.82
C ARG A 6 -23.77 -12.37 22.89
N TYR A 7 -23.21 -11.72 23.91
CA TYR A 7 -21.77 -11.52 24.01
C TYR A 7 -21.03 -12.57 24.83
N ASP A 8 -21.78 -13.51 25.46
CA ASP A 8 -21.19 -14.49 26.39
C ASP A 8 -20.43 -15.66 25.71
N THR A 9 -20.33 -15.69 24.39
CA THR A 9 -19.70 -16.80 23.65
C THR A 9 -18.59 -16.35 22.67
N ILE A 10 -18.20 -15.07 22.68
CA ILE A 10 -17.10 -14.60 21.82
C ILE A 10 -15.77 -14.87 22.56
N SER A 11 -14.98 -15.80 22.03
CA SER A 11 -13.60 -15.93 22.48
C SER A 11 -12.87 -14.60 22.31
N PRO A 12 -12.16 -14.11 23.34
CA PRO A 12 -11.47 -12.83 23.24
C PRO A 12 -10.42 -12.89 22.12
N VAL A 13 -10.54 -12.02 21.12
CA VAL A 13 -9.50 -11.80 20.11
C VAL A 13 -8.50 -10.84 20.72
N THR A 14 -7.31 -11.33 21.04
CA THR A 14 -6.24 -10.56 21.69
C THR A 14 -5.11 -10.17 20.75
N SER A 15 -5.13 -10.65 19.51
CA SER A 15 -4.18 -10.30 18.45
C SER A 15 -4.86 -10.30 17.10
N PHE A 16 -4.40 -9.45 16.21
CA PHE A 16 -4.84 -9.38 14.81
C PHE A 16 -3.66 -9.00 13.93
N GLY A 17 -3.77 -9.21 12.63
CA GLY A 17 -2.76 -8.81 11.66
C GLY A 17 -2.90 -9.55 10.35
N ALA A 18 -2.00 -9.22 9.42
CA ALA A 18 -1.85 -9.94 8.16
C ALA A 18 -0.37 -10.31 7.98
N SER A 19 -0.12 -11.50 7.44
CA SER A 19 1.24 -11.88 7.02
C SER A 19 1.44 -11.55 5.55
N MET A 20 2.64 -11.07 5.21
CA MET A 20 3.04 -10.92 3.81
C MET A 20 3.37 -12.28 3.22
N PRO A 21 3.01 -12.54 1.96
CA PRO A 21 3.49 -13.72 1.24
C PRO A 21 5.01 -13.70 1.13
N VAL A 22 5.65 -14.85 1.26
CA VAL A 22 7.12 -14.98 1.17
C VAL A 22 7.66 -14.45 -0.15
N TRP A 23 6.89 -14.61 -1.23
CA TRP A 23 7.30 -14.15 -2.56
C TRP A 23 7.47 -12.62 -2.66
N VAL A 24 6.90 -11.83 -1.75
CA VAL A 24 7.16 -10.38 -1.71
C VAL A 24 8.63 -10.11 -1.41
N ASP A 25 9.18 -10.78 -0.40
CA ASP A 25 10.61 -10.66 -0.08
C ASP A 25 11.50 -11.27 -1.18
N GLU A 26 11.07 -12.35 -1.85
CA GLU A 26 11.76 -12.95 -3.00
C GLU A 26 11.84 -11.99 -4.19
N GLU A 27 10.75 -11.29 -4.53
CA GLU A 27 10.73 -10.29 -5.60
C GLU A 27 11.62 -9.08 -5.28
N VAL A 28 11.65 -8.65 -4.02
CA VAL A 28 12.57 -7.59 -3.58
C VAL A 28 14.01 -8.06 -3.69
N ALA A 29 14.32 -9.28 -3.23
CA ALA A 29 15.65 -9.86 -3.30
C ALA A 29 16.14 -10.06 -4.76
N ALA A 30 15.24 -10.32 -5.69
CA ALA A 30 15.54 -10.46 -7.11
C ALA A 30 16.06 -9.17 -7.78
N LEU A 31 15.90 -8.00 -7.15
CA LEU A 31 16.54 -6.76 -7.59
C LEU A 31 18.06 -6.78 -7.43
N GLY A 32 18.60 -7.75 -6.70
CA GLY A 32 20.03 -7.93 -6.44
C GLY A 32 20.47 -7.34 -5.09
N HIS A 33 21.69 -7.71 -4.69
CA HIS A 33 22.29 -7.26 -3.45
C HIS A 33 22.99 -5.91 -3.66
N GLY A 34 22.30 -4.85 -3.36
CA GLY A 34 22.85 -3.51 -3.41
C GLY A 34 21.78 -2.44 -3.30
N PRO A 35 22.17 -1.22 -2.93
CA PRO A 35 21.21 -0.13 -2.85
C PRO A 35 20.67 0.16 -4.26
N VAL A 36 19.37 0.32 -4.37
CA VAL A 36 18.75 0.88 -5.55
C VAL A 36 19.11 2.36 -5.60
N GLY A 37 19.88 2.78 -6.61
CA GLY A 37 20.35 4.16 -6.77
C GLY A 37 19.21 5.19 -6.80
N ASP A 38 19.56 6.43 -7.00
CA ASP A 38 18.62 7.53 -7.25
C ASP A 38 18.53 7.86 -8.74
N GLY A 39 17.48 8.59 -9.10
CA GLY A 39 17.26 9.05 -10.47
C GLY A 39 16.22 8.24 -11.22
N GLN A 40 16.14 8.49 -12.53
CA GLN A 40 15.06 7.93 -13.37
C GLN A 40 15.10 6.40 -13.46
N GLU A 41 16.27 5.80 -13.50
CA GLU A 41 16.42 4.34 -13.55
C GLU A 41 15.89 3.70 -12.28
N ALA A 42 16.28 4.20 -11.11
CA ALA A 42 15.79 3.73 -9.82
C ALA A 42 14.26 3.85 -9.71
N ARG A 43 13.70 4.99 -10.14
CA ARG A 43 12.24 5.20 -10.18
C ARG A 43 11.53 4.15 -11.02
N THR A 44 12.08 3.87 -12.20
CA THR A 44 11.53 2.84 -13.07
C THR A 44 11.60 1.46 -12.43
N VAL A 45 12.73 1.09 -11.84
CA VAL A 45 12.92 -0.22 -11.18
C VAL A 45 11.97 -0.40 -10.01
N LEU A 46 11.86 0.61 -9.12
CA LEU A 46 11.02 0.53 -7.92
C LEU A 46 9.53 0.48 -8.26
N MET A 47 9.05 1.35 -9.15
CA MET A 47 7.64 1.35 -9.51
C MET A 47 7.28 0.10 -10.31
N ARG A 48 8.16 -0.39 -11.17
CA ARG A 48 7.95 -1.66 -11.88
C ARG A 48 7.91 -2.86 -10.92
N LEU A 49 8.71 -2.86 -9.85
CA LEU A 49 8.58 -3.83 -8.78
C LEU A 49 7.17 -3.78 -8.17
N LEU A 50 6.69 -2.59 -7.78
CA LEU A 50 5.36 -2.43 -7.21
C LEU A 50 4.25 -2.91 -8.16
N ASN A 51 4.33 -2.59 -9.44
CA ASN A 51 3.38 -3.06 -10.44
C ASN A 51 3.36 -4.59 -10.54
N ARG A 52 4.53 -5.25 -10.52
CA ARG A 52 4.59 -6.73 -10.49
C ARG A 52 4.02 -7.32 -9.22
N LEU A 53 4.33 -6.73 -8.05
CA LEU A 53 3.79 -7.19 -6.77
C LEU A 53 2.26 -7.06 -6.74
N ALA A 54 1.72 -5.95 -7.23
CA ALA A 54 0.29 -5.69 -7.32
C ALA A 54 -0.43 -6.68 -8.26
N ASP A 55 0.13 -6.89 -9.46
CA ASP A 55 -0.40 -7.85 -10.45
C ASP A 55 -0.41 -9.28 -9.87
N ARG A 56 0.69 -9.72 -9.30
CA ARG A 56 0.78 -11.04 -8.69
C ARG A 56 -0.20 -11.21 -7.53
N ASN A 57 -0.31 -10.21 -6.65
CA ASN A 57 -1.21 -10.26 -5.50
C ASN A 57 -2.67 -10.44 -5.90
N MET A 58 -3.16 -9.68 -6.88
CA MET A 58 -4.54 -9.81 -7.35
C MET A 58 -4.81 -11.16 -7.99
N ARG A 59 -3.86 -11.69 -8.78
CA ARG A 59 -4.01 -12.99 -9.46
C ARG A 59 -3.96 -14.17 -8.49
N GLU A 60 -3.24 -14.05 -7.38
CA GLU A 60 -3.18 -15.06 -6.31
C GLU A 60 -4.32 -14.90 -5.27
N GLY A 61 -5.26 -13.96 -5.48
CA GLY A 61 -6.41 -13.75 -4.60
C GLY A 61 -6.05 -13.15 -3.23
N GLY A 62 -4.92 -12.46 -3.13
CA GLY A 62 -4.46 -11.82 -1.88
C GLY A 62 -5.26 -10.58 -1.50
N GLY A 63 -5.77 -9.87 -2.49
CA GLY A 63 -6.51 -8.62 -2.37
C GLY A 63 -6.45 -7.79 -3.64
N GLY A 64 -6.78 -6.50 -3.55
CA GLY A 64 -6.77 -5.57 -4.67
C GLY A 64 -5.37 -5.36 -5.30
N PRO A 65 -5.31 -4.68 -6.46
CA PRO A 65 -4.12 -4.52 -7.31
C PRO A 65 -3.16 -3.44 -6.78
N PHE A 66 -2.86 -3.48 -5.47
CA PHE A 66 -2.08 -2.46 -4.79
C PHE A 66 -0.86 -3.03 -4.09
N ALA A 67 0.26 -2.33 -4.25
CA ALA A 67 1.52 -2.63 -3.60
C ALA A 67 2.22 -1.34 -3.15
N ALA A 68 2.96 -1.43 -2.06
CA ALA A 68 3.74 -0.32 -1.53
C ALA A 68 5.12 -0.78 -1.07
N LEU A 69 6.07 0.15 -0.98
CA LEU A 69 7.34 -0.08 -0.31
C LEU A 69 7.76 1.17 0.50
N VAL A 70 8.53 0.94 1.56
CA VAL A 70 9.25 1.99 2.27
C VAL A 70 10.73 1.87 1.94
N ARG A 71 11.34 3.00 1.58
CA ARG A 71 12.74 3.10 1.15
C ARG A 71 13.47 4.16 1.94
N ASP A 72 14.75 3.91 2.19
CA ASP A 72 15.72 4.91 2.60
C ASP A 72 16.46 5.45 1.35
N PRO A 73 16.20 6.69 0.90
CA PRO A 73 16.82 7.22 -0.31
C PRO A 73 18.33 7.46 -0.14
N ALA A 74 18.83 7.68 1.08
CA ALA A 74 20.23 7.94 1.33
C ALA A 74 21.10 6.69 1.16
N SER A 75 20.61 5.53 1.64
CA SER A 75 21.30 4.26 1.48
C SER A 75 20.84 3.48 0.24
N GLY A 76 19.67 3.80 -0.33
CA GLY A 76 19.02 3.02 -1.38
C GLY A 76 18.38 1.72 -0.87
N GLU A 77 18.34 1.49 0.45
CA GLU A 77 17.74 0.31 1.07
C GLU A 77 16.21 0.31 0.90
N ILE A 78 15.65 -0.79 0.43
CA ILE A 78 14.23 -1.06 0.59
C ILE A 78 14.02 -1.62 1.99
N VAL A 79 13.47 -0.80 2.88
CA VAL A 79 13.20 -1.18 4.27
C VAL A 79 12.20 -2.33 4.32
N THR A 80 11.15 -2.25 3.52
CA THR A 80 10.15 -3.31 3.35
C THR A 80 9.27 -3.03 2.14
N ALA A 81 8.65 -4.07 1.62
CA ALA A 81 7.56 -3.96 0.65
C ALA A 81 6.34 -4.73 1.18
N GLY A 82 5.17 -4.41 0.64
CA GLY A 82 3.92 -5.06 0.99
C GLY A 82 2.87 -4.92 -0.10
N VAL A 83 1.82 -5.70 0.04
CA VAL A 83 0.69 -5.75 -0.89
C VAL A 83 -0.63 -5.65 -0.11
N ASN A 84 -1.72 -5.36 -0.82
CA ASN A 84 -3.05 -5.39 -0.24
C ASN A 84 -3.38 -6.80 0.29
N ARG A 85 -3.82 -6.89 1.54
CA ARG A 85 -4.13 -8.16 2.22
C ARG A 85 -5.56 -8.23 2.74
N VAL A 86 -6.45 -7.36 2.26
CA VAL A 86 -7.84 -7.31 2.74
C VAL A 86 -8.53 -8.65 2.61
N LEU A 87 -8.51 -9.26 1.43
CA LEU A 87 -9.17 -10.55 1.20
C LEU A 87 -8.51 -11.68 2.00
N ALA A 88 -7.19 -11.77 1.97
CA ALA A 88 -6.47 -12.83 2.65
C ALA A 88 -6.51 -12.75 4.17
N SER A 89 -6.72 -11.56 4.75
CA SER A 89 -6.78 -11.36 6.20
C SER A 89 -8.21 -11.21 6.73
N GLY A 90 -9.16 -10.86 5.89
CA GLY A 90 -10.52 -10.46 6.30
C GLY A 90 -10.56 -9.14 7.08
N LEU A 91 -9.54 -8.30 6.95
CA LEU A 91 -9.42 -7.03 7.67
C LEU A 91 -9.39 -5.87 6.68
N SER A 92 -10.41 -5.01 6.70
CA SER A 92 -10.54 -3.86 5.78
C SER A 92 -9.38 -2.87 5.85
N SER A 93 -8.67 -2.82 6.98
CA SER A 93 -7.52 -1.91 7.15
C SER A 93 -6.22 -2.40 6.50
N MET A 94 -6.16 -3.65 6.01
CA MET A 94 -4.93 -4.24 5.48
C MET A 94 -4.66 -3.84 4.02
N HIS A 95 -4.75 -2.55 3.73
CA HIS A 95 -4.29 -1.96 2.46
C HIS A 95 -2.77 -2.05 2.33
N ALA A 96 -2.25 -1.95 1.12
CA ALA A 96 -0.82 -2.07 0.85
C ALA A 96 0.01 -1.08 1.65
N GLU A 97 -0.41 0.18 1.74
CA GLU A 97 0.28 1.24 2.48
C GLU A 97 0.29 0.96 3.99
N VAL A 98 -0.87 0.63 4.57
CA VAL A 98 -1.00 0.36 6.01
C VAL A 98 -0.14 -0.84 6.40
N THR A 99 -0.19 -1.92 5.64
CA THR A 99 0.63 -3.12 5.91
C THR A 99 2.11 -2.80 5.79
N THR A 100 2.52 -2.08 4.75
CA THR A 100 3.91 -1.71 4.50
C THR A 100 4.46 -0.76 5.56
N LEU A 101 3.71 0.29 5.92
CA LEU A 101 4.10 1.22 6.99
C LEU A 101 4.22 0.50 8.33
N SER A 102 3.25 -0.38 8.66
CA SER A 102 3.28 -1.16 9.90
C SER A 102 4.52 -2.07 9.96
N LEU A 103 4.87 -2.74 8.86
CA LEU A 103 6.07 -3.56 8.77
C LEU A 103 7.35 -2.72 8.88
N ALA A 104 7.41 -1.54 8.25
CA ALA A 104 8.55 -0.63 8.36
C ALA A 104 8.74 -0.16 9.81
N GLN A 105 7.66 0.22 10.48
CA GLN A 105 7.67 0.60 11.89
C GLN A 105 8.13 -0.54 12.78
N ALA A 106 7.63 -1.75 12.57
CA ALA A 106 8.07 -2.94 13.30
C ALA A 106 9.56 -3.25 13.07
N ARG A 107 10.05 -3.18 11.83
CA ARG A 107 11.47 -3.41 11.50
C ARG A 107 12.39 -2.35 12.12
N ARG A 108 11.95 -1.08 12.18
CA ARG A 108 12.71 0.02 12.78
C ARG A 108 12.52 0.13 14.30
N GLY A 109 11.60 -0.62 14.88
CA GLY A 109 11.31 -0.60 16.32
C GLY A 109 10.71 0.72 16.80
N THR A 110 9.98 1.45 15.93
CA THR A 110 9.39 2.76 16.22
C THR A 110 8.06 2.93 15.50
N TRP A 111 7.11 3.62 16.12
CA TRP A 111 5.87 4.03 15.48
C TRP A 111 6.04 5.29 14.62
N ASP A 112 7.09 6.08 14.84
CA ASP A 112 7.40 7.31 14.12
C ASP A 112 8.65 7.11 13.26
N LEU A 113 8.45 6.91 11.95
CA LEU A 113 9.53 6.76 10.98
C LEU A 113 10.29 8.07 10.71
N GLY A 114 9.74 9.20 11.17
CA GLY A 114 10.34 10.53 11.05
C GLY A 114 10.89 11.08 12.37
N ALA A 115 11.12 10.22 13.37
CA ALA A 115 11.65 10.62 14.66
C ALA A 115 12.95 11.42 14.54
N ALA A 116 13.23 12.27 15.54
CA ALA A 116 14.42 13.14 15.52
C ALA A 116 15.71 12.31 15.34
N GLY A 117 16.49 12.64 14.33
CA GLY A 117 17.73 11.92 13.97
C GLY A 117 17.54 10.69 13.07
N ALA A 118 16.31 10.31 12.75
CA ALA A 118 16.06 9.27 11.74
C ALA A 118 16.36 9.80 10.33
N ALA A 119 16.84 8.90 9.46
CA ALA A 119 16.94 9.21 8.03
C ALA A 119 15.54 9.45 7.44
N PRO A 120 15.35 10.42 6.54
CA PRO A 120 14.08 10.62 5.87
C PRO A 120 13.73 9.41 5.01
N LEU A 121 12.57 8.80 5.26
CA LEU A 121 12.10 7.65 4.48
C LEU A 121 11.04 8.08 3.46
N GLU A 122 10.95 7.31 2.39
CA GLU A 122 9.98 7.46 1.31
C GLU A 122 8.96 6.31 1.35
N LEU A 123 7.68 6.63 1.15
CA LEU A 123 6.64 5.66 0.82
C LEU A 123 6.39 5.70 -0.70
N TRP A 124 6.45 4.55 -1.34
CA TRP A 124 6.13 4.38 -2.76
C TRP A 124 4.89 3.52 -2.89
N VAL A 125 3.97 3.90 -3.78
CA VAL A 125 2.72 3.18 -4.03
C VAL A 125 2.40 3.20 -5.53
N ASN A 126 1.90 2.12 -6.08
CA ASN A 126 1.49 2.10 -7.49
C ASN A 126 0.20 2.89 -7.78
N ALA A 127 -0.50 3.36 -6.74
CA ALA A 127 -1.70 4.19 -6.84
C ALA A 127 -1.73 5.24 -5.73
N ARG A 128 -2.55 6.30 -5.89
CA ARG A 128 -2.80 7.29 -4.83
C ARG A 128 -3.42 6.58 -3.62
N PRO A 129 -2.92 6.86 -2.40
CA PRO A 129 -3.55 6.38 -1.17
C PRO A 129 -5.02 6.81 -1.06
N CYS A 130 -5.90 5.89 -0.65
CA CYS A 130 -7.28 6.22 -0.27
C CYS A 130 -7.31 7.08 1.01
N VAL A 131 -8.50 7.56 1.42
CA VAL A 131 -8.65 8.41 2.60
C VAL A 131 -8.07 7.80 3.89
N MET A 132 -8.18 6.49 4.08
CA MET A 132 -7.59 5.79 5.23
C MET A 132 -6.05 5.78 5.15
N CYS A 133 -5.50 5.43 4.00
CA CYS A 133 -4.05 5.37 3.79
C CYS A 133 -3.40 6.75 3.75
N TYR A 134 -4.14 7.78 3.29
CA TYR A 134 -3.76 9.19 3.40
C TYR A 134 -3.49 9.56 4.87
N GLY A 135 -4.43 9.24 5.77
CA GLY A 135 -4.25 9.45 7.20
C GLY A 135 -3.07 8.64 7.76
N ALA A 136 -2.95 7.36 7.39
CA ALA A 136 -1.84 6.52 7.83
C ALA A 136 -0.48 7.08 7.40
N THR A 137 -0.37 7.56 6.16
CA THR A 137 0.84 8.20 5.63
C THR A 137 1.20 9.46 6.43
N MET A 138 0.22 10.31 6.77
CA MET A 138 0.45 11.51 7.58
C MET A 138 1.03 11.20 8.97
N TRP A 139 0.59 10.12 9.60
CA TRP A 139 1.01 9.74 10.95
C TRP A 139 2.28 8.88 10.97
N SER A 140 2.68 8.32 9.84
CA SER A 140 3.82 7.40 9.77
C SER A 140 5.18 8.05 10.01
N GLY A 141 5.31 9.35 9.72
CA GLY A 141 6.57 10.09 9.81
C GLY A 141 7.41 10.06 8.53
N VAL A 142 6.98 9.39 7.44
CA VAL A 142 7.68 9.43 6.14
C VAL A 142 7.75 10.87 5.62
N LYS A 143 8.79 11.18 4.82
CA LYS A 143 9.05 12.52 4.31
C LYS A 143 8.72 12.69 2.83
N ARG A 144 8.46 11.61 2.14
CA ARG A 144 8.06 11.63 0.74
C ARG A 144 7.07 10.53 0.42
N LEU A 145 6.13 10.84 -0.46
CA LEU A 145 5.20 9.92 -1.09
C LEU A 145 5.42 9.94 -2.60
N VAL A 146 5.63 8.79 -3.21
CA VAL A 146 5.78 8.64 -4.66
C VAL A 146 4.68 7.72 -5.18
N ILE A 147 3.90 8.20 -6.14
CA ILE A 147 2.78 7.43 -6.71
C ILE A 147 2.83 7.35 -8.23
N ALA A 148 2.21 6.32 -8.79
CA ALA A 148 2.04 6.17 -10.24
C ALA A 148 0.72 6.76 -10.73
N VAL A 149 -0.43 6.32 -10.23
CA VAL A 149 -1.77 6.67 -10.72
C VAL A 149 -2.51 7.52 -9.69
N ASP A 150 -3.20 8.57 -10.14
CA ASP A 150 -4.02 9.42 -9.27
C ASP A 150 -5.41 8.79 -9.01
N GLY A 151 -6.05 9.20 -7.90
CA GLY A 151 -7.27 8.60 -7.37
C GLY A 151 -8.47 8.56 -8.31
N PRO A 152 -8.85 9.64 -8.97
CA PRO A 152 -9.98 9.61 -9.92
C PRO A 152 -9.82 8.56 -11.00
N GLU A 153 -8.60 8.30 -11.43
CA GLU A 153 -8.30 7.27 -12.42
C GLU A 153 -8.32 5.86 -11.80
N VAL A 154 -7.88 5.70 -10.55
CA VAL A 154 -8.00 4.45 -9.79
C VAL A 154 -9.48 4.06 -9.68
N GLU A 155 -10.34 4.98 -9.22
CA GLU A 155 -11.79 4.76 -9.10
C GLU A 155 -12.42 4.37 -10.43
N GLN A 156 -12.06 5.07 -11.52
CA GLN A 156 -12.58 4.77 -12.86
C GLN A 156 -12.16 3.38 -13.36
N LEU A 157 -10.92 2.95 -13.07
CA LEU A 157 -10.38 1.70 -13.58
C LEU A 157 -10.80 0.50 -12.74
N THR A 158 -10.89 0.65 -11.42
CA THR A 158 -11.13 -0.47 -10.51
C THR A 158 -12.57 -0.56 -10.01
N GLY A 159 -13.27 0.57 -9.96
CA GLY A 159 -14.59 0.69 -9.34
C GLY A 159 -14.53 0.84 -7.81
N PHE A 160 -13.34 0.92 -7.22
CA PHE A 160 -13.22 1.13 -5.77
C PHE A 160 -13.62 2.55 -5.38
N ASP A 161 -14.20 2.69 -4.20
CA ASP A 161 -14.42 3.97 -3.53
C ASP A 161 -13.17 4.33 -2.71
N GLU A 162 -12.47 5.38 -3.10
CA GLU A 162 -11.27 5.85 -2.43
C GLU A 162 -11.58 6.79 -1.24
N GLY A 163 -12.84 7.04 -0.99
CA GLY A 163 -13.36 7.87 0.09
C GLY A 163 -13.19 9.38 -0.12
N PRO A 164 -13.66 10.20 0.82
CA PRO A 164 -13.71 11.66 0.69
C PRO A 164 -12.32 12.29 0.85
N MET A 165 -11.52 12.26 -0.20
CA MET A 165 -10.19 12.90 -0.20
C MET A 165 -10.33 14.42 -0.30
N PRO A 166 -9.49 15.19 0.44
CA PRO A 166 -9.40 16.64 0.25
C PRO A 166 -8.98 16.97 -1.18
N GLU A 167 -9.59 17.99 -1.80
CA GLU A 167 -9.17 18.44 -3.14
C GLU A 167 -7.70 18.83 -3.19
N ASP A 168 -7.20 19.53 -2.16
CA ASP A 168 -5.80 19.91 -2.01
C ASP A 168 -5.01 18.91 -1.14
N TRP A 169 -5.14 17.62 -1.43
CA TRP A 169 -4.45 16.57 -0.67
C TRP A 169 -2.92 16.68 -0.71
N ILE A 170 -2.37 17.16 -1.83
CA ILE A 170 -0.91 17.38 -1.98
C ILE A 170 -0.46 18.54 -1.09
N GLY A 171 -1.18 19.67 -1.10
CA GLY A 171 -0.88 20.81 -0.22
C GLY A 171 -0.95 20.41 1.26
N ARG A 172 -1.93 19.58 1.63
CA ARG A 172 -2.04 19.06 3.00
C ARG A 172 -0.87 18.19 3.44
N PHE A 173 -0.29 17.41 2.52
CA PHE A 173 0.95 16.68 2.78
C PHE A 173 2.14 17.64 2.91
N ALA A 174 2.24 18.64 2.04
CA ALA A 174 3.31 19.64 2.09
C ALA A 174 3.31 20.44 3.42
N GLU A 175 2.13 20.80 3.95
CA GLU A 175 1.98 21.43 5.27
C GLU A 175 2.58 20.58 6.41
N ARG A 176 2.69 19.26 6.22
CA ARG A 176 3.29 18.31 7.17
C ARG A 176 4.74 17.92 6.82
N GLY A 177 5.33 18.58 5.83
CA GLY A 177 6.68 18.31 5.38
C GLY A 177 6.82 16.97 4.63
N ILE A 178 5.74 16.50 4.00
CA ILE A 178 5.74 15.31 3.13
C ILE A 178 5.72 15.80 1.69
N GLU A 179 6.80 15.54 0.95
CA GLU A 179 6.88 15.81 -0.49
C GLU A 179 6.08 14.76 -1.26
N VAL A 180 5.37 15.17 -2.31
CA VAL A 180 4.60 14.26 -3.16
C VAL A 180 5.11 14.30 -4.60
N GLU A 181 5.42 13.14 -5.16
CA GLU A 181 5.71 12.94 -6.57
C GLU A 181 4.65 12.02 -7.19
N THR A 182 4.10 12.43 -8.34
CA THR A 182 3.04 11.70 -9.03
C THR A 182 3.44 11.29 -10.44
N GLY A 183 2.76 10.29 -11.00
CA GLY A 183 2.91 9.92 -12.40
C GLY A 183 4.12 9.05 -12.73
N VAL A 184 4.78 8.48 -11.71
CA VAL A 184 5.95 7.62 -11.95
C VAL A 184 5.53 6.30 -12.56
N LEU A 185 5.97 6.03 -13.79
CA LEU A 185 5.65 4.83 -14.57
C LEU A 185 4.12 4.57 -14.69
N ARG A 186 3.34 5.67 -14.81
CA ARG A 186 1.89 5.67 -14.76
C ARG A 186 1.25 4.68 -15.74
N GLU A 187 1.73 4.60 -16.97
CA GLU A 187 1.12 3.75 -18.01
C GLU A 187 1.15 2.27 -17.66
N GLU A 188 2.27 1.78 -17.08
CA GLU A 188 2.38 0.40 -16.62
C GLU A 188 1.44 0.13 -15.43
N ALA A 189 1.30 1.07 -14.49
CA ALA A 189 0.39 0.93 -13.35
C ALA A 189 -1.08 0.97 -13.78
N VAL A 190 -1.46 1.85 -14.72
CA VAL A 190 -2.80 1.89 -15.32
C VAL A 190 -3.16 0.53 -15.93
N GLN A 191 -2.22 -0.15 -16.60
CA GLN A 191 -2.49 -1.46 -17.17
C GLN A 191 -2.80 -2.49 -16.07
N VAL A 192 -2.07 -2.48 -14.95
CA VAL A 192 -2.32 -3.39 -13.81
C VAL A 192 -3.72 -3.17 -13.23
N LEU A 193 -4.15 -1.90 -13.08
CA LEU A 193 -5.49 -1.57 -12.59
C LEU A 193 -6.60 -1.98 -13.57
N ALA A 194 -6.36 -1.83 -14.88
CA ALA A 194 -7.29 -2.27 -15.92
C ALA A 194 -7.41 -3.81 -15.94
N ASP A 195 -6.29 -4.51 -15.83
CA ASP A 195 -6.27 -5.98 -15.76
C ASP A 195 -7.05 -6.51 -14.54
N TYR A 196 -7.03 -5.79 -13.42
CA TYR A 196 -7.86 -6.13 -12.27
C TYR A 196 -9.35 -6.10 -12.60
N ARG A 197 -9.83 -5.05 -13.24
CA ARG A 197 -11.24 -4.96 -13.65
C ARG A 197 -11.63 -6.12 -14.55
N ASP A 198 -10.77 -6.47 -15.51
CA ASP A 198 -11.05 -7.57 -16.43
C ASP A 198 -11.03 -8.93 -15.72
N LEU A 199 -10.16 -9.11 -14.73
CA LEU A 199 -10.12 -10.30 -13.87
C LEU A 199 -11.43 -10.47 -13.09
N VAL A 200 -11.93 -9.40 -12.47
CA VAL A 200 -13.20 -9.40 -11.72
C VAL A 200 -14.37 -9.69 -12.65
N ALA A 201 -14.45 -9.02 -13.80
CA ALA A 201 -15.52 -9.22 -14.79
C ALA A 201 -15.53 -10.65 -15.38
N GLY A 202 -14.36 -11.29 -15.47
CA GLY A 202 -14.20 -12.67 -15.96
C GLY A 202 -14.52 -13.76 -14.92
N GLY A 203 -14.98 -13.40 -13.71
CA GLY A 203 -15.26 -14.36 -12.63
C GLY A 203 -14.00 -14.95 -11.98
N GLY A 204 -12.85 -14.31 -12.14
CA GLY A 204 -11.65 -14.63 -11.37
C GLY A 204 -11.93 -14.44 -9.89
N ALA A 205 -11.28 -15.26 -9.02
CA ALA A 205 -11.51 -15.29 -7.58
C ALA A 205 -11.04 -14.00 -6.89
N VAL A 206 -11.73 -12.90 -7.13
CA VAL A 206 -11.66 -11.66 -6.36
C VAL A 206 -13.00 -11.54 -5.63
N ALA A 207 -13.32 -12.58 -4.84
CA ALA A 207 -14.55 -12.63 -4.09
C ALA A 207 -14.51 -11.69 -2.91
N GLY A 208 -15.15 -10.60 -3.06
CA GLY A 208 -15.56 -9.64 -2.06
C GLY A 208 -16.64 -8.78 -2.69
N GLU A 209 -17.72 -9.38 -3.19
CA GLU A 209 -18.97 -8.66 -3.35
C GLU A 209 -19.33 -8.16 -1.96
N LEU A 210 -19.14 -6.87 -1.74
CA LEU A 210 -19.89 -6.15 -0.73
C LEU A 210 -21.31 -6.03 -1.31
N ASP A 211 -22.13 -7.04 -1.04
CA ASP A 211 -23.57 -6.89 -1.17
C ASP A 211 -23.99 -5.72 -0.27
N ASP A 212 -24.70 -4.76 -0.85
CA ASP A 212 -25.33 -3.58 -0.22
C ASP A 212 -26.17 -3.88 1.03
#